data_6f7c4427e88013d82ad24e873f351136
#
_entry.id   6f7c4427e88013d82ad24e873f351136
#
_cell.length_a   1.000
_cell.length_b   1.000
_cell.length_c   1.000
_cell.angle_alpha   90.00
_cell.angle_beta   90.00
_cell.angle_gamma   90.00
#
_symmetry.space_group_name_H-M   'P 1'
#
loop_
_entity.id
_entity.type
_entity.pdbx_description
1 polymer ?
#
loop_
_entity_poly.entity_id
_entity_poly.type
_entity_poly.pdbx_seq_one_letter_code
_entity_poly.pdbx_strand_id
1 'polypeptide(L)'
;MASIDKLLPRSLNKDDDERLVTRVEMTDAQNIRVSIDADGEALVLKNSWGNTHRSASIENGSMPSGTNLTIGSVGDDSAAQVYYFVWNSNQDHTILRYDQNAKKTYLVYEDSVLNFTEDGFVYASIVEMSNRDILLYFNDGQTAPKKINATLAEQSISGAGGYPGTFSNGTTQQRRNYITVAKQPPLLPPTTVFNNNPDYPQNDIFEKN
;
A
#
# COMPACT_ATOMS: atom_id res chain seq x y z
N MET A 1 19.16 58.36 -7.09
CA MET A 1 19.17 56.89 -7.26
C MET A 1 17.73 56.43 -7.51
N ALA A 2 17.46 55.83 -8.64
CA ALA A 2 16.12 55.29 -8.90
C ALA A 2 15.89 54.07 -8.00
N SER A 3 14.90 54.14 -7.14
CA SER A 3 14.45 53.01 -6.34
C SER A 3 13.82 52.00 -7.31
N ILE A 4 14.41 50.83 -7.43
CA ILE A 4 13.79 49.73 -8.16
C ILE A 4 12.85 49.05 -7.18
N ASP A 5 11.56 49.38 -7.24
CA ASP A 5 10.53 48.65 -6.56
C ASP A 5 10.43 47.26 -7.18
N LYS A 6 11.04 46.29 -6.54
CA LYS A 6 10.86 44.87 -6.89
C LYS A 6 9.47 44.41 -6.44
N LEU A 7 8.49 44.58 -7.31
CA LEU A 7 7.19 43.99 -7.11
C LEU A 7 7.29 42.47 -7.34
N LEU A 8 7.13 41.74 -6.27
CA LEU A 8 7.01 40.27 -6.36
C LEU A 8 5.54 39.89 -6.61
N PRO A 9 5.27 39.02 -7.58
CA PRO A 9 3.91 38.59 -7.82
C PRO A 9 3.34 37.80 -6.64
N ARG A 10 2.06 38.05 -6.32
CA ARG A 10 1.35 37.50 -5.15
C ARG A 10 0.37 36.42 -5.50
N SER A 11 -0.16 36.41 -6.71
CA SER A 11 -1.20 35.48 -7.17
C SER A 11 -0.98 35.05 -8.60
N LEU A 12 -1.55 33.90 -8.97
CA LEU A 12 -1.60 33.37 -10.31
C LEU A 12 -2.99 33.69 -10.88
N ASN A 13 -3.03 34.38 -12.00
CA ASN A 13 -4.24 34.73 -12.72
C ASN A 13 -4.19 34.12 -14.13
N LYS A 14 -5.00 33.11 -14.38
CA LYS A 14 -5.12 32.40 -15.66
C LYS A 14 -6.40 32.70 -16.41
N ASP A 15 -7.32 33.44 -15.78
CA ASP A 15 -8.67 33.62 -16.29
C ASP A 15 -8.81 34.91 -17.10
N ASP A 16 -7.98 35.91 -16.80
CA ASP A 16 -8.01 37.23 -17.46
C ASP A 16 -7.07 37.27 -18.67
N ASP A 17 -7.41 38.16 -19.63
CA ASP A 17 -6.50 38.49 -20.75
C ASP A 17 -5.21 39.09 -20.20
N GLU A 18 -4.05 38.74 -20.75
CA GLU A 18 -2.72 39.21 -20.33
C GLU A 18 -2.63 40.73 -20.23
N ARG A 19 -3.46 41.48 -20.97
CA ARG A 19 -3.51 42.96 -20.97
C ARG A 19 -4.19 43.50 -19.72
N LEU A 20 -4.98 42.69 -19.04
CA LEU A 20 -5.73 43.06 -17.83
C LEU A 20 -5.03 42.59 -16.55
N VAL A 21 -4.07 41.67 -16.68
CA VAL A 21 -3.31 41.16 -15.53
C VAL A 21 -2.49 42.24 -14.89
N THR A 22 -2.60 42.42 -13.59
CA THR A 22 -1.89 43.43 -12.81
C THR A 22 -0.42 43.05 -12.62
N ARG A 23 0.45 44.04 -12.37
CA ARG A 23 1.90 43.81 -12.15
C ARG A 23 2.22 42.93 -10.93
N VAL A 24 1.26 42.68 -10.06
CA VAL A 24 1.38 41.83 -8.87
C VAL A 24 0.85 40.40 -9.07
N GLU A 25 0.46 40.08 -10.29
CA GLU A 25 -0.06 38.75 -10.67
C GLU A 25 0.85 38.10 -11.71
N MET A 26 0.85 36.76 -11.74
CA MET A 26 1.54 35.95 -12.72
C MET A 26 0.53 35.30 -13.66
N THR A 27 0.84 35.21 -14.93
CA THR A 27 0.04 34.48 -15.93
C THR A 27 0.44 33.01 -16.00
N ASP A 28 1.67 32.67 -15.66
CA ASP A 28 2.16 31.30 -15.60
C ASP A 28 3.17 31.12 -14.45
N ALA A 29 3.09 29.96 -13.83
CA ALA A 29 4.02 29.55 -12.76
C ALA A 29 4.16 28.03 -12.73
N GLN A 30 5.40 27.55 -12.85
CA GLN A 30 5.72 26.14 -12.72
C GLN A 30 6.73 25.95 -11.59
N ASN A 31 6.41 25.01 -10.68
CA ASN A 31 7.28 24.65 -9.54
C ASN A 31 7.71 25.82 -8.64
N ILE A 32 6.89 26.87 -8.58
CA ILE A 32 7.14 28.06 -7.79
C ILE A 32 6.05 28.19 -6.72
N ARG A 33 6.48 28.53 -5.51
CA ARG A 33 5.59 28.98 -4.44
C ARG A 33 6.05 30.33 -3.91
N VAL A 34 5.09 31.16 -3.59
CA VAL A 34 5.33 32.41 -2.88
C VAL A 34 5.25 32.12 -1.38
N SER A 35 6.25 32.50 -0.61
CA SER A 35 6.26 32.39 0.84
C SER A 35 6.69 33.72 1.47
N ILE A 36 6.28 33.93 2.71
CA ILE A 36 6.74 35.04 3.51
C ILE A 36 8.08 34.62 4.14
N ASP A 37 9.03 35.52 4.20
CA ASP A 37 10.32 35.29 4.87
C ASP A 37 10.13 35.06 6.38
N ALA A 38 11.16 34.49 7.03
CA ALA A 38 11.11 34.15 8.46
C ALA A 38 10.79 35.35 9.34
N ASP A 39 11.18 36.54 8.89
CA ASP A 39 10.95 37.81 9.59
C ASP A 39 9.58 38.44 9.28
N GLY A 40 8.79 37.87 8.39
CA GLY A 40 7.44 38.31 8.05
C GLY A 40 7.36 39.55 7.16
N GLU A 41 8.48 40.11 6.71
CA GLU A 41 8.54 41.39 6.02
C GLU A 41 8.64 41.30 4.50
N ALA A 42 9.11 40.18 3.95
CA ALA A 42 9.37 40.04 2.52
C ALA A 42 8.71 38.82 1.92
N LEU A 43 8.16 38.96 0.70
CA LEU A 43 7.74 37.88 -0.13
C LEU A 43 8.96 37.25 -0.82
N VAL A 44 9.06 35.92 -0.73
CA VAL A 44 10.16 35.17 -1.35
C VAL A 44 9.59 34.14 -2.31
N LEU A 45 10.10 34.08 -3.52
CA LEU A 45 9.82 33.03 -4.48
C LEU A 45 10.75 31.85 -4.17
N LYS A 46 10.15 30.70 -3.87
CA LYS A 46 10.87 29.45 -3.63
C LYS A 46 10.42 28.39 -4.63
N ASN A 47 11.29 27.47 -4.97
CA ASN A 47 10.89 26.30 -5.74
C ASN A 47 9.92 25.45 -4.92
N SER A 48 8.91 24.87 -5.58
CA SER A 48 8.14 23.79 -4.99
C SER A 48 9.07 22.63 -4.67
N TRP A 49 8.84 21.99 -3.54
CA TRP A 49 9.60 20.80 -3.20
C TRP A 49 9.17 19.68 -4.14
N GLY A 50 10.13 19.06 -4.78
CA GLY A 50 9.91 17.84 -5.55
C GLY A 50 9.66 16.64 -4.64
N ASN A 51 9.15 15.59 -5.23
CA ASN A 51 9.02 14.31 -4.55
C ASN A 51 10.41 13.72 -4.27
N THR A 52 10.59 13.16 -3.09
CA THR A 52 11.80 12.42 -2.75
C THR A 52 11.58 10.94 -3.04
N HIS A 53 12.44 10.36 -3.88
CA HIS A 53 12.40 8.93 -4.16
C HIS A 53 12.80 8.13 -2.91
N ARG A 54 11.89 7.28 -2.42
CA ARG A 54 12.07 6.52 -1.17
C ARG A 54 12.16 5.00 -1.39
N SER A 55 11.85 4.50 -2.60
CA SER A 55 11.94 3.07 -2.92
C SER A 55 13.37 2.58 -3.21
N ALA A 56 14.35 3.48 -3.26
CA ALA A 56 15.74 3.11 -3.54
C ALA A 56 16.38 2.24 -2.44
N SER A 57 15.82 2.26 -1.23
CA SER A 57 16.28 1.43 -0.11
C SER A 57 15.08 0.84 0.60
N ILE A 58 14.92 -0.48 0.49
CA ILE A 58 13.94 -1.27 1.24
C ILE A 58 14.70 -1.96 2.36
N GLU A 59 14.25 -1.77 3.60
CA GLU A 59 14.97 -2.22 4.81
C GLU A 59 15.05 -3.73 4.95
N ASN A 60 13.99 -4.43 4.53
CA ASN A 60 13.86 -5.89 4.70
C ASN A 60 13.78 -6.66 3.39
N GLY A 61 14.28 -6.07 2.30
CA GLY A 61 14.22 -6.68 0.98
C GLY A 61 14.80 -5.80 -0.11
N SER A 62 14.41 -6.06 -1.33
CA SER A 62 14.76 -5.25 -2.51
C SER A 62 13.58 -5.18 -3.46
N MET A 63 13.55 -4.17 -4.32
CA MET A 63 12.58 -4.16 -5.43
C MET A 63 12.89 -5.31 -6.37
N PRO A 64 11.87 -6.06 -6.82
CA PRO A 64 12.07 -7.09 -7.82
C PRO A 64 12.57 -6.50 -9.15
N SER A 65 13.30 -7.32 -9.88
CA SER A 65 13.81 -6.97 -11.21
C SER A 65 12.68 -6.77 -12.21
N GLY A 66 12.95 -5.99 -13.26
CA GLY A 66 11.97 -5.66 -14.28
C GLY A 66 11.35 -4.26 -14.11
N THR A 67 10.28 -4.01 -14.83
CA THR A 67 9.54 -2.75 -14.72
C THR A 67 8.57 -2.81 -13.54
N ASN A 68 8.66 -1.84 -12.64
CA ASN A 68 7.81 -1.70 -11.49
C ASN A 68 6.92 -0.47 -11.63
N LEU A 69 5.61 -0.63 -11.51
CA LEU A 69 4.63 0.44 -11.61
C LEU A 69 3.70 0.42 -10.40
N THR A 70 3.59 1.54 -9.71
CA THR A 70 2.61 1.68 -8.62
C THR A 70 1.21 1.83 -9.22
N ILE A 71 0.31 0.92 -8.88
CA ILE A 71 -1.06 0.83 -9.39
C ILE A 71 -2.12 1.17 -8.34
N GLY A 72 -1.71 1.52 -7.14
CA GLY A 72 -2.61 1.96 -6.07
C GLY A 72 -1.86 2.24 -4.78
N SER A 73 -2.51 2.99 -3.90
CA SER A 73 -1.98 3.27 -2.56
C SER A 73 -3.11 3.50 -1.58
N VAL A 74 -2.82 3.28 -0.31
CA VAL A 74 -3.72 3.59 0.80
C VAL A 74 -2.92 4.12 1.99
N GLY A 75 -3.37 5.23 2.57
CA GLY A 75 -2.75 5.85 3.73
C GLY A 75 -3.37 5.36 5.04
N ASP A 76 -2.51 5.19 6.03
CA ASP A 76 -2.88 5.03 7.43
C ASP A 76 -2.42 6.27 8.19
N ASP A 77 -3.35 7.19 8.37
CA ASP A 77 -3.06 8.47 9.04
C ASP A 77 -2.75 8.27 10.53
N SER A 78 -3.29 7.22 11.15
CA SER A 78 -3.09 6.94 12.58
C SER A 78 -1.66 6.53 12.88
N ALA A 79 -1.05 5.76 11.99
CA ALA A 79 0.33 5.29 12.10
C ALA A 79 1.33 6.12 11.26
N ALA A 80 0.87 7.13 10.53
CA ALA A 80 1.67 7.91 9.56
C ALA A 80 2.40 6.99 8.55
N GLN A 81 1.65 6.06 7.96
CA GLN A 81 2.15 5.06 7.01
C GLN A 81 1.35 5.09 5.72
N VAL A 82 1.99 4.68 4.64
CA VAL A 82 1.35 4.51 3.33
C VAL A 82 1.71 3.15 2.76
N TYR A 83 0.71 2.43 2.29
CA TYR A 83 0.89 1.17 1.57
C TYR A 83 0.77 1.41 0.08
N TYR A 84 1.70 0.85 -0.69
CA TYR A 84 1.74 0.93 -2.15
C TYR A 84 1.59 -0.45 -2.74
N PHE A 85 0.75 -0.56 -3.77
CA PHE A 85 0.56 -1.77 -4.56
C PHE A 85 1.33 -1.60 -5.86
N VAL A 86 2.25 -2.51 -6.12
CA VAL A 86 3.20 -2.39 -7.24
C VAL A 86 3.03 -3.58 -8.17
N TRP A 87 2.68 -3.29 -9.42
CA TRP A 87 2.76 -4.24 -10.50
C TRP A 87 4.23 -4.40 -10.94
N ASN A 88 4.60 -5.62 -11.32
CA ASN A 88 5.92 -5.95 -11.84
C ASN A 88 5.80 -6.75 -13.13
N SER A 89 6.63 -6.44 -14.13
CA SER A 89 6.62 -7.09 -15.45
C SER A 89 7.00 -8.56 -15.43
N ASN A 90 7.73 -9.02 -14.42
CA ASN A 90 8.13 -10.42 -14.22
C ASN A 90 7.16 -11.20 -13.33
N GLN A 91 5.99 -10.60 -13.00
CA GLN A 91 4.98 -11.14 -12.09
C GLN A 91 5.39 -11.23 -10.61
N ASP A 92 6.50 -10.62 -10.23
CA ASP A 92 6.92 -10.45 -8.84
C ASP A 92 6.25 -9.20 -8.24
N HIS A 93 4.90 -9.24 -8.22
CA HIS A 93 4.11 -8.12 -7.71
C HIS A 93 4.37 -7.91 -6.23
N THR A 94 4.39 -6.65 -5.80
CA THR A 94 4.75 -6.32 -4.41
C THR A 94 3.74 -5.42 -3.73
N ILE A 95 3.69 -5.53 -2.41
CA ILE A 95 3.07 -4.56 -1.51
C ILE A 95 4.19 -3.97 -0.66
N LEU A 96 4.32 -2.65 -0.69
CA LEU A 96 5.30 -1.91 0.08
C LEU A 96 4.61 -1.06 1.14
N ARG A 97 5.26 -0.86 2.27
CA ARG A 97 4.87 0.08 3.32
C ARG A 97 5.93 1.16 3.48
N TYR A 98 5.53 2.40 3.36
CA TYR A 98 6.38 3.54 3.71
C TYR A 98 6.00 4.07 5.09
N ASP A 99 6.96 4.16 5.97
CA ASP A 99 6.83 4.75 7.30
C ASP A 99 7.36 6.19 7.25
N GLN A 100 6.48 7.17 7.47
CA GLN A 100 6.82 8.58 7.40
C GLN A 100 7.69 9.02 8.57
N ASN A 101 7.51 8.42 9.75
CA ASN A 101 8.27 8.75 10.94
C ASN A 101 9.71 8.23 10.83
N ALA A 102 9.86 6.98 10.42
CA ALA A 102 11.17 6.37 10.19
C ALA A 102 11.81 6.82 8.86
N LYS A 103 11.01 7.36 7.92
CA LYS A 103 11.42 7.70 6.54
C LYS A 103 12.00 6.50 5.79
N LYS A 104 11.45 5.32 6.02
CA LYS A 104 11.92 4.03 5.52
C LYS A 104 10.80 3.30 4.79
N THR A 105 11.21 2.51 3.79
CA THR A 105 10.32 1.63 3.05
C THR A 105 10.58 0.19 3.43
N TYR A 106 9.50 -0.58 3.60
CA TYR A 106 9.53 -1.99 3.96
C TYR A 106 8.77 -2.81 2.92
N LEU A 107 9.27 -3.98 2.61
CA LEU A 107 8.57 -4.98 1.82
C LEU A 107 7.58 -5.70 2.74
N VAL A 108 6.30 -5.63 2.38
CA VAL A 108 5.22 -6.31 3.12
C VAL A 108 4.94 -7.68 2.54
N TYR A 109 4.83 -7.75 1.21
CA TYR A 109 4.55 -9.00 0.51
C TYR A 109 5.02 -8.93 -0.94
N GLU A 110 5.56 -10.04 -1.45
CA GLU A 110 6.00 -10.22 -2.83
C GLU A 110 5.54 -11.59 -3.31
N ASP A 111 4.68 -11.62 -4.31
CA ASP A 111 4.21 -12.88 -4.90
C ASP A 111 3.44 -12.65 -6.21
N SER A 112 3.54 -13.62 -7.12
CA SER A 112 2.72 -13.68 -8.34
C SER A 112 1.22 -13.91 -8.08
N VAL A 113 0.84 -14.44 -6.91
CA VAL A 113 -0.58 -14.66 -6.54
C VAL A 113 -1.36 -13.37 -6.35
N LEU A 114 -0.68 -12.23 -6.20
CA LEU A 114 -1.31 -10.91 -6.23
C LEU A 114 -2.00 -10.66 -7.58
N ASN A 115 -1.42 -11.18 -8.66
CA ASN A 115 -1.99 -11.19 -10.02
C ASN A 115 -2.46 -9.80 -10.47
N PHE A 116 -1.63 -8.79 -10.24
CA PHE A 116 -1.89 -7.43 -10.71
C PHE A 116 -1.68 -7.32 -12.22
N THR A 117 -2.34 -6.36 -12.84
CA THR A 117 -2.19 -6.04 -14.27
C THR A 117 -1.59 -4.66 -14.42
N GLU A 118 -0.88 -4.42 -15.53
CA GLU A 118 -0.21 -3.15 -15.81
C GLU A 118 -1.18 -1.97 -15.83
N ASP A 119 -2.34 -2.16 -16.46
CA ASP A 119 -3.40 -1.15 -16.55
C ASP A 119 -4.37 -1.20 -15.35
N GLY A 120 -4.08 -2.01 -14.35
CA GLY A 120 -4.90 -2.18 -13.17
C GLY A 120 -4.84 -0.96 -12.24
N PHE A 121 -5.92 -0.75 -11.50
CA PHE A 121 -5.94 0.22 -10.39
C PHE A 121 -6.44 -0.48 -9.13
N VAL A 122 -5.63 -0.44 -8.07
CA VAL A 122 -5.98 -1.09 -6.80
C VAL A 122 -6.68 -0.11 -5.87
N TYR A 123 -7.92 -0.43 -5.51
CA TYR A 123 -8.65 0.18 -4.41
C TYR A 123 -8.38 -0.60 -3.14
N ALA A 124 -7.98 0.07 -2.08
CA ALA A 124 -7.66 -0.58 -0.83
C ALA A 124 -8.25 0.15 0.37
N SER A 125 -8.50 -0.60 1.44
CA SER A 125 -8.88 -0.10 2.75
C SER A 125 -8.07 -0.78 3.84
N ILE A 126 -7.87 -0.06 4.94
CA ILE A 126 -7.12 -0.50 6.11
C ILE A 126 -8.09 -0.78 7.25
N VAL A 127 -7.87 -1.90 7.93
CA VAL A 127 -8.56 -2.22 9.17
C VAL A 127 -7.52 -2.54 10.23
N GLU A 128 -7.45 -1.74 11.27
CA GLU A 128 -6.64 -2.04 12.44
C GLU A 128 -7.38 -3.04 13.33
N MET A 129 -6.71 -4.13 13.67
CA MET A 129 -7.24 -5.17 14.55
C MET A 129 -6.99 -4.82 16.01
N SER A 130 -7.71 -5.47 16.93
CA SER A 130 -7.59 -5.24 18.37
C SER A 130 -6.18 -5.54 18.93
N ASN A 131 -5.42 -6.39 18.27
CA ASN A 131 -4.02 -6.70 18.57
C ASN A 131 -3.02 -5.75 17.88
N ARG A 132 -3.50 -4.66 17.26
CA ARG A 132 -2.75 -3.70 16.45
C ARG A 132 -2.15 -4.24 15.15
N ASP A 133 -2.55 -5.42 14.71
CA ASP A 133 -2.22 -5.87 13.37
C ASP A 133 -3.00 -5.07 12.32
N ILE A 134 -2.34 -4.80 11.21
CA ILE A 134 -2.94 -4.08 10.09
C ILE A 134 -3.42 -5.08 9.05
N LEU A 135 -4.71 -5.07 8.80
CA LEU A 135 -5.34 -5.86 7.76
C LEU A 135 -5.66 -4.99 6.55
N LEU A 136 -5.05 -5.30 5.42
CA LEU A 136 -5.31 -4.65 4.14
C LEU A 136 -6.36 -5.44 3.37
N TYR A 137 -7.45 -4.79 2.99
CA TYR A 137 -8.42 -5.27 2.02
C TYR A 137 -8.20 -4.52 0.71
N PHE A 138 -8.09 -5.23 -0.39
CA PHE A 138 -7.84 -4.60 -1.67
C PHE A 138 -8.48 -5.36 -2.83
N ASN A 139 -8.78 -4.61 -3.90
CA ASN A 139 -9.40 -5.09 -5.11
C ASN A 139 -8.85 -4.32 -6.31
N ASP A 140 -8.46 -5.04 -7.35
CA ASP A 140 -7.98 -4.50 -8.62
C ASP A 140 -9.08 -4.38 -9.70
N GLY A 141 -10.32 -4.73 -9.35
CA GLY A 141 -11.46 -4.73 -10.27
C GLY A 141 -11.48 -5.88 -11.29
N GLN A 142 -10.43 -6.68 -11.36
CA GLN A 142 -10.28 -7.76 -12.34
C GLN A 142 -10.28 -9.14 -11.69
N THR A 143 -9.77 -9.25 -10.48
CA THR A 143 -9.67 -10.50 -9.74
C THR A 143 -10.53 -10.45 -8.47
N ALA A 144 -10.72 -11.61 -7.82
CA ALA A 144 -11.45 -11.68 -6.57
C ALA A 144 -10.82 -10.78 -5.49
N PRO A 145 -11.64 -10.10 -4.67
CA PRO A 145 -11.14 -9.27 -3.57
C PRO A 145 -10.17 -10.02 -2.68
N LYS A 146 -9.12 -9.37 -2.30
CA LYS A 146 -8.01 -9.91 -1.52
C LYS A 146 -7.91 -9.23 -0.16
N LYS A 147 -7.34 -9.93 0.79
CA LYS A 147 -6.97 -9.40 2.11
C LYS A 147 -5.64 -9.97 2.55
N ILE A 148 -4.87 -9.19 3.25
CA ILE A 148 -3.60 -9.61 3.86
C ILE A 148 -3.41 -8.94 5.20
N ASN A 149 -2.93 -9.69 6.18
CA ASN A 149 -2.42 -9.10 7.41
C ASN A 149 -1.00 -8.61 7.12
N ALA A 150 -0.85 -7.30 6.95
CA ALA A 150 0.42 -6.68 6.59
C ALA A 150 1.50 -6.87 7.67
N THR A 151 1.10 -6.83 8.94
CA THR A 151 2.02 -7.03 10.06
C THR A 151 2.62 -8.43 10.05
N LEU A 152 1.78 -9.46 9.89
CA LEU A 152 2.24 -10.86 9.83
C LEU A 152 3.03 -11.14 8.55
N ALA A 153 2.65 -10.53 7.42
CA ALA A 153 3.37 -10.70 6.17
C ALA A 153 4.78 -10.13 6.24
N GLU A 154 4.94 -8.92 6.77
CA GLU A 154 6.24 -8.29 6.98
C GLU A 154 7.12 -9.07 7.97
N GLN A 155 6.54 -9.58 9.05
CA GLN A 155 7.24 -10.45 10.01
C GLN A 155 7.72 -11.75 9.35
N SER A 156 6.96 -12.31 8.41
CA SER A 156 7.35 -13.52 7.66
C SER A 156 8.61 -13.29 6.81
N ILE A 157 8.76 -12.11 6.24
CA ILE A 157 9.94 -11.73 5.44
C ILE A 157 11.15 -11.53 6.36
N SER A 158 10.98 -10.87 7.49
CA SER A 158 12.07 -10.59 8.43
C SER A 158 12.50 -11.80 9.27
N GLY A 159 11.79 -12.93 9.18
CA GLY A 159 12.06 -14.13 9.96
C GLY A 159 11.65 -14.02 11.44
N ALA A 160 10.90 -12.98 11.81
CA ALA A 160 10.45 -12.72 13.17
C ALA A 160 9.16 -13.46 13.56
N GLY A 161 8.75 -14.46 12.78
CA GLY A 161 7.46 -15.13 12.93
C GLY A 161 6.51 -14.78 11.79
N GLY A 162 5.22 -14.56 12.08
CA GLY A 162 4.27 -14.15 11.07
C GLY A 162 3.42 -15.30 10.55
N TYR A 163 3.16 -15.33 9.26
CA TYR A 163 2.38 -16.39 8.63
C TYR A 163 3.09 -17.76 8.70
N PRO A 164 2.34 -18.87 8.76
CA PRO A 164 2.95 -20.20 8.68
C PRO A 164 3.83 -20.37 7.44
N GLY A 165 4.83 -21.24 7.50
CA GLY A 165 5.75 -21.52 6.37
C GLY A 165 5.07 -21.88 5.06
N THR A 166 3.84 -22.39 5.09
CA THR A 166 3.00 -22.65 3.91
C THR A 166 2.55 -21.37 3.20
N PHE A 167 2.62 -20.21 3.85
CA PHE A 167 2.31 -18.92 3.21
C PHE A 167 3.37 -18.56 2.17
N SER A 168 4.65 -18.75 2.46
CA SER A 168 5.74 -18.47 1.53
C SER A 168 6.10 -19.68 0.66
N ASN A 169 6.09 -20.90 1.24
CA ASN A 169 6.58 -22.12 0.61
C ASN A 169 5.45 -23.05 0.11
N GLY A 170 4.19 -22.63 0.27
CA GLY A 170 3.04 -23.41 -0.17
C GLY A 170 2.86 -23.42 -1.69
N THR A 171 1.99 -24.29 -2.19
CA THR A 171 1.55 -24.25 -3.58
C THR A 171 0.87 -22.91 -3.90
N THR A 172 0.85 -22.52 -5.16
CA THR A 172 0.15 -21.30 -5.62
C THR A 172 -1.30 -21.24 -5.12
N GLN A 173 -2.00 -22.38 -5.12
CA GLN A 173 -3.37 -22.46 -4.60
C GLN A 173 -3.45 -22.21 -3.08
N GLN A 174 -2.52 -22.74 -2.31
CA GLN A 174 -2.46 -22.50 -0.86
C GLN A 174 -2.18 -21.03 -0.56
N ARG A 175 -1.18 -20.44 -1.22
CA ARG A 175 -0.85 -19.01 -1.07
C ARG A 175 -2.02 -18.11 -1.46
N ARG A 176 -2.69 -18.39 -2.58
CA ARG A 176 -3.90 -17.70 -3.00
C ARG A 176 -5.02 -17.78 -1.96
N ASN A 177 -5.23 -18.95 -1.36
CA ASN A 177 -6.25 -19.14 -0.33
C ASN A 177 -6.00 -18.29 0.94
N TYR A 178 -4.76 -17.95 1.26
CA TYR A 178 -4.48 -17.06 2.39
C TYR A 178 -4.95 -15.64 2.14
N ILE A 179 -4.78 -15.14 0.92
CA ILE A 179 -5.06 -13.74 0.58
C ILE A 179 -6.46 -13.51 0.01
N THR A 180 -7.17 -14.53 -0.45
CA THR A 180 -8.54 -14.37 -0.99
C THR A 180 -9.53 -14.17 0.15
N VAL A 181 -10.43 -13.19 0.02
CA VAL A 181 -11.49 -12.92 1.01
C VAL A 181 -12.53 -14.03 1.01
N ALA A 182 -13.06 -14.36 -0.17
CA ALA A 182 -14.01 -15.46 -0.34
C ALA A 182 -13.25 -16.78 -0.42
N LYS A 183 -13.42 -17.64 0.57
CA LYS A 183 -12.79 -18.96 0.56
C LYS A 183 -13.52 -19.88 -0.41
N GLN A 184 -12.76 -20.70 -1.14
CA GLN A 184 -13.36 -21.77 -1.95
C GLN A 184 -14.10 -22.74 -1.05
N PRO A 185 -15.29 -23.20 -1.47
CA PRO A 185 -15.94 -24.31 -0.78
C PRO A 185 -15.05 -25.55 -0.80
N PRO A 186 -15.15 -26.44 0.19
CA PRO A 186 -14.43 -27.71 0.17
C PRO A 186 -14.71 -28.47 -1.13
N LEU A 187 -13.66 -28.87 -1.83
CA LEU A 187 -13.79 -29.69 -3.09
C LEU A 187 -14.28 -31.10 -2.82
N LEU A 188 -14.07 -31.58 -1.61
CA LEU A 188 -14.50 -32.92 -1.17
C LEU A 188 -15.49 -32.74 -0.01
N PRO A 189 -16.51 -33.59 0.07
CA PRO A 189 -17.40 -33.61 1.21
C PRO A 189 -16.58 -33.88 2.48
N PRO A 190 -16.97 -33.33 3.63
CA PRO A 190 -16.30 -33.63 4.88
C PRO A 190 -16.39 -35.13 5.16
N THR A 191 -15.24 -35.75 5.36
CA THR A 191 -15.16 -37.14 5.83
C THR A 191 -15.26 -37.13 7.34
N THR A 192 -16.20 -37.89 7.88
CA THR A 192 -16.27 -38.15 9.31
C THR A 192 -15.12 -39.06 9.71
N VAL A 193 -14.18 -38.53 10.49
CA VAL A 193 -13.17 -39.37 11.13
C VAL A 193 -13.70 -39.73 12.51
N PHE A 194 -13.97 -41.01 12.68
CA PHE A 194 -14.28 -41.55 14.00
C PHE A 194 -12.98 -41.61 14.78
N ASN A 195 -12.83 -40.74 15.76
CA ASN A 195 -11.75 -40.84 16.71
C ASN A 195 -12.13 -41.92 17.72
N ASN A 196 -11.37 -43.01 17.78
CA ASN A 196 -11.52 -44.00 18.82
C ASN A 196 -11.18 -43.34 20.16
N ASN A 197 -12.21 -42.87 20.85
CA ASN A 197 -12.06 -42.45 22.23
C ASN A 197 -12.00 -43.73 23.11
N PRO A 198 -10.89 -44.02 23.77
CA PRO A 198 -10.77 -45.23 24.61
C PRO A 198 -11.77 -45.27 25.76
N ASP A 199 -12.35 -44.11 26.11
CA ASP A 199 -13.33 -43.99 27.20
C ASP A 199 -14.75 -44.39 26.80
N TYR A 200 -14.99 -44.62 25.47
CA TYR A 200 -16.27 -45.13 24.98
C TYR A 200 -16.07 -46.50 24.36
N PRO A 201 -16.58 -47.57 24.96
CA PRO A 201 -16.50 -48.90 24.39
C PRO A 201 -17.24 -48.93 23.02
N GLN A 202 -16.62 -49.57 22.05
CA GLN A 202 -17.10 -49.60 20.63
C GLN A 202 -18.51 -50.18 20.42
N ASN A 203 -19.16 -50.68 21.44
CA ASN A 203 -20.47 -51.29 21.40
C ASN A 203 -21.64 -50.36 21.73
N ASP A 204 -21.36 -49.10 22.09
CA ASP A 204 -22.42 -48.11 22.36
C ASP A 204 -22.88 -47.33 21.12
N ILE A 205 -22.65 -47.91 19.95
CA ILE A 205 -23.13 -47.31 18.70
C ILE A 205 -24.61 -47.66 18.54
N PHE A 206 -25.48 -46.76 19.01
CA PHE A 206 -26.84 -46.62 18.60
C PHE A 206 -27.61 -47.94 18.37
N GLU A 207 -28.08 -48.57 19.42
CA GLU A 207 -29.23 -49.43 19.27
C GLU A 207 -30.43 -48.56 18.84
N LYS A 208 -30.82 -48.73 17.58
CA LYS A 208 -32.08 -48.23 17.07
C LYS A 208 -33.22 -48.93 17.80
N ASN A 209 -33.90 -48.20 18.66
CA ASN A 209 -35.27 -48.53 19.05
C ASN A 209 -36.24 -48.12 17.92
#